data_e316a91fb1be1fb30f77a737c0f93bed
#
_entry.id   e316a91fb1be1fb30f77a737c0f93bed
#
_cell.length_a   1.000
_cell.length_b   1.000
_cell.length_c   1.000
_cell.angle_alpha   90.00
_cell.angle_beta   90.00
_cell.angle_gamma   90.00
#
_symmetry.space_group_name_H-M   'P 1'
#
loop_
_entity.id
_entity.type
_entity.pdbx_description
1 polymer ?
#
loop_
_entity_poly.entity_id
_entity_poly.type
_entity_poly.pdbx_seq_one_letter_code
_entity_poly.pdbx_strand_id
1 'polypeptide(L)'
;MDNEELTLFRDMTRRALEQEVAPHFEEWEQNHMVPRELWNTLGAAGLLCPDMPEEYGAAGTTPQVTFAIIEEASRMGFGGVATGYGIHSNIVAPYIKHFGTDEQKEHWLPKMVSGEAVGALAMTEPGAGSDVQGIRTNAVKDGDEWILNGSKIFITNGYHADLVIVAAI
;
A
#
# COMPACT_ATOMS: atom_id res chain seq x y z
N MET A 1 -22.54 -2.69 2.53
CA MET A 1 -22.50 -1.22 2.36
C MET A 1 -23.49 -0.83 1.27
N ASP A 2 -24.38 0.08 1.55
CA ASP A 2 -25.31 0.61 0.55
C ASP A 2 -24.67 1.76 -0.26
N ASN A 3 -25.40 2.26 -1.26
CA ASN A 3 -24.88 3.33 -2.13
C ASN A 3 -24.73 4.67 -1.41
N GLU A 4 -25.49 4.90 -0.34
CA GLU A 4 -25.43 6.14 0.43
C GLU A 4 -24.16 6.16 1.30
N GLU A 5 -23.86 5.07 1.99
CA GLU A 5 -22.62 4.91 2.76
C GLU A 5 -21.38 5.06 1.88
N LEU A 6 -21.39 4.44 0.69
CA LEU A 6 -20.27 4.58 -0.26
C LEU A 6 -20.09 6.03 -0.74
N THR A 7 -21.19 6.75 -0.95
CA THR A 7 -21.16 8.17 -1.34
C THR A 7 -20.57 9.04 -0.24
N LEU A 8 -20.98 8.82 1.01
CA LEU A 8 -20.43 9.52 2.17
C LEU A 8 -18.94 9.26 2.31
N PHE A 9 -18.51 8.00 2.10
CA PHE A 9 -17.10 7.65 2.16
C PHE A 9 -16.28 8.34 1.06
N ARG A 10 -16.80 8.41 -0.17
CA ARG A 10 -16.18 9.15 -1.26
C ARG A 10 -16.01 10.65 -0.94
N ASP A 11 -17.05 11.27 -0.38
CA ASP A 11 -17.01 12.68 0.00
C ASP A 11 -16.01 12.93 1.14
N MET A 12 -15.94 12.03 2.12
CA MET A 12 -14.92 12.09 3.18
C MET A 12 -13.50 11.96 2.60
N THR A 13 -13.30 10.99 1.73
CA THR A 13 -12.01 10.77 1.05
C THR A 13 -11.59 12.01 0.26
N ARG A 14 -12.49 12.58 -0.54
CA ARG A 14 -12.20 13.77 -1.33
C ARG A 14 -11.78 14.96 -0.47
N ARG A 15 -12.51 15.22 0.63
CA ARG A 15 -12.16 16.29 1.58
C ARG A 15 -10.79 16.07 2.21
N ALA A 16 -10.47 14.85 2.64
CA ALA A 16 -9.16 14.53 3.19
C ALA A 16 -8.05 14.77 2.16
N LEU A 17 -8.24 14.36 0.91
CA LEU A 17 -7.28 14.60 -0.16
C LEU A 17 -7.14 16.08 -0.52
N GLU A 18 -8.23 16.85 -0.52
CA GLU A 18 -8.20 18.30 -0.71
C GLU A 18 -7.43 19.03 0.38
N GLN A 19 -7.52 18.56 1.62
CA GLN A 19 -6.86 19.18 2.78
C GLN A 19 -5.40 18.77 2.90
N GLU A 20 -5.10 17.50 2.75
CA GLU A 20 -3.81 16.91 3.12
C GLU A 20 -2.88 16.67 1.91
N VAL A 21 -3.43 16.57 0.70
CA VAL A 21 -2.64 16.26 -0.50
C VAL A 21 -2.57 17.46 -1.46
N ALA A 22 -3.72 18.03 -1.81
CA ALA A 22 -3.78 19.07 -2.84
C ALA A 22 -2.85 20.27 -2.61
N PRO A 23 -2.67 20.80 -1.38
CA PRO A 23 -1.81 21.96 -1.14
C PRO A 23 -0.32 21.70 -1.38
N HIS A 24 0.08 20.42 -1.34
CA HIS A 24 1.49 20.01 -1.38
C HIS A 24 1.85 19.21 -2.63
N PHE A 25 0.84 18.83 -3.43
CA PHE A 25 1.02 17.84 -4.49
C PHE A 25 2.02 18.29 -5.56
N GLU A 26 1.99 19.57 -5.97
CA GLU A 26 2.93 20.10 -6.96
C GLU A 26 4.39 20.03 -6.47
N GLU A 27 4.64 20.34 -5.21
CA GLU A 27 5.96 20.22 -4.60
C GLU A 27 6.42 18.74 -4.57
N TRP A 28 5.53 17.81 -4.22
CA TRP A 28 5.86 16.38 -4.19
C TRP A 28 6.17 15.82 -5.58
N GLU A 29 5.43 16.27 -6.61
CA GLU A 29 5.74 15.90 -8.00
C GLU A 29 7.12 16.42 -8.43
N GLN A 30 7.49 17.65 -8.07
CA GLN A 30 8.82 18.20 -8.34
C GLN A 30 9.93 17.45 -7.61
N ASN A 31 9.66 16.99 -6.40
CA ASN A 31 10.58 16.19 -5.59
C ASN A 31 10.57 14.69 -5.97
N HIS A 32 9.69 14.27 -6.88
CA HIS A 32 9.49 12.88 -7.32
C HIS A 32 9.17 11.92 -6.16
N MET A 33 8.63 12.42 -5.06
CA MET A 33 8.36 11.61 -3.86
C MET A 33 7.32 12.28 -2.96
N VAL A 34 6.36 11.51 -2.46
CA VAL A 34 5.50 11.93 -1.35
C VAL A 34 6.28 11.83 -0.03
N PRO A 35 6.01 12.68 0.98
CA PRO A 35 6.65 12.56 2.28
C PRO A 35 6.16 11.31 3.05
N ARG A 36 7.01 10.79 3.93
CA ARG A 36 6.66 9.62 4.76
C ARG A 36 5.45 9.87 5.67
N GLU A 37 5.32 11.10 6.13
CA GLU A 37 4.26 11.59 7.01
C GLU A 37 2.87 11.47 6.40
N LEU A 38 2.74 11.50 5.06
CA LEU A 38 1.47 11.33 4.38
C LEU A 38 0.79 10.01 4.77
N TRP A 39 1.56 8.95 4.97
CA TRP A 39 1.02 7.65 5.37
C TRP A 39 0.35 7.71 6.73
N ASN A 40 0.97 8.37 7.70
CA ASN A 40 0.40 8.57 9.04
C ASN A 40 -0.88 9.42 8.96
N THR A 41 -0.88 10.47 8.13
CA THR A 41 -2.05 11.33 7.89
C THR A 41 -3.22 10.55 7.29
N LEU A 42 -2.97 9.74 6.25
CA LEU A 42 -3.99 8.90 5.64
C LEU A 42 -4.50 7.81 6.61
N GLY A 43 -3.61 7.24 7.42
CA GLY A 43 -4.00 6.29 8.48
C GLY A 43 -4.88 6.93 9.54
N ALA A 44 -4.51 8.11 10.05
CA ALA A 44 -5.31 8.87 11.02
C ALA A 44 -6.69 9.28 10.46
N ALA A 45 -6.80 9.49 9.15
CA ALA A 45 -8.06 9.74 8.46
C ALA A 45 -8.89 8.47 8.21
N GLY A 46 -8.41 7.27 8.61
CA GLY A 46 -9.09 5.99 8.38
C GLY A 46 -9.14 5.55 6.92
N LEU A 47 -8.24 6.08 6.09
CA LEU A 47 -8.21 5.79 4.65
C LEU A 47 -7.34 4.57 4.31
N LEU A 48 -6.36 4.19 5.14
CA LEU A 48 -5.50 3.04 4.85
C LEU A 48 -6.17 1.72 5.22
N CYS A 49 -6.11 0.75 4.31
CA CYS A 49 -6.57 -0.63 4.52
C CYS A 49 -7.99 -0.74 5.11
N PRO A 50 -9.00 0.04 4.66
CA PRO A 50 -10.31 0.13 5.32
C PRO A 50 -11.09 -1.19 5.30
N ASP A 51 -10.75 -2.13 4.41
CA ASP A 51 -11.36 -3.46 4.25
C ASP A 51 -10.63 -4.57 5.06
N MET A 52 -9.63 -4.19 5.85
CA MET A 52 -9.05 -5.12 6.81
C MET A 52 -9.98 -5.31 8.01
N PRO A 53 -9.87 -6.44 8.75
CA PRO A 53 -10.68 -6.71 9.93
C PRO A 53 -10.56 -5.62 11.02
N GLU A 54 -11.65 -5.36 11.72
CA GLU A 54 -11.74 -4.39 12.82
C GLU A 54 -10.73 -4.67 13.95
N GLU A 55 -10.42 -5.94 14.19
CA GLU A 55 -9.44 -6.37 15.18
C GLU A 55 -8.03 -5.80 14.95
N TYR A 56 -7.73 -5.38 13.71
CA TYR A 56 -6.47 -4.71 13.35
C TYR A 56 -6.59 -3.17 13.30
N GLY A 57 -7.71 -2.62 13.78
CA GLY A 57 -7.95 -1.18 13.84
C GLY A 57 -8.54 -0.57 12.56
N ALA A 58 -8.87 -1.37 11.58
CA ALA A 58 -9.53 -0.93 10.34
C ALA A 58 -11.05 -0.83 10.50
N ALA A 59 -11.73 -0.30 9.51
CA ALA A 59 -13.18 -0.13 9.53
C ALA A 59 -13.97 -1.39 9.14
N GLY A 60 -13.32 -2.49 8.76
CA GLY A 60 -13.99 -3.74 8.36
C GLY A 60 -14.88 -3.59 7.14
N THR A 61 -14.60 -2.65 6.26
CA THR A 61 -15.44 -2.33 5.10
C THR A 61 -15.27 -3.36 3.98
N THR A 62 -15.90 -3.08 2.85
CA THR A 62 -15.76 -3.91 1.66
C THR A 62 -14.65 -3.38 0.73
N PRO A 63 -14.07 -4.20 -0.16
CA PRO A 63 -13.07 -3.75 -1.13
C PRO A 63 -13.52 -2.60 -2.03
N GLN A 64 -14.85 -2.38 -2.21
CA GLN A 64 -15.37 -1.24 -2.95
C GLN A 64 -14.92 0.10 -2.37
N VAL A 65 -14.76 0.19 -1.04
CA VAL A 65 -14.26 1.40 -0.38
C VAL A 65 -12.82 1.68 -0.76
N THR A 66 -11.98 0.65 -0.72
CA THR A 66 -10.56 0.78 -1.09
C THR A 66 -10.40 1.23 -2.55
N PHE A 67 -11.22 0.68 -3.46
CA PHE A 67 -11.25 1.15 -4.85
C PHE A 67 -11.79 2.58 -4.99
N ALA A 68 -12.79 2.97 -4.20
CA ALA A 68 -13.32 4.32 -4.20
C ALA A 68 -12.26 5.37 -3.82
N ILE A 69 -11.37 5.06 -2.87
CA ILE A 69 -10.25 5.93 -2.49
C ILE A 69 -9.29 6.14 -3.66
N ILE A 70 -8.90 5.05 -4.35
CA ILE A 70 -8.04 5.13 -5.54
C ILE A 70 -8.71 5.96 -6.63
N GLU A 71 -10.00 5.76 -6.85
CA GLU A 71 -10.76 6.47 -7.88
C GLU A 71 -10.83 7.97 -7.58
N GLU A 72 -11.12 8.38 -6.34
CA GLU A 72 -11.14 9.79 -5.96
C GLU A 72 -9.75 10.43 -6.09
N ALA A 73 -8.69 9.80 -5.61
CA ALA A 73 -7.33 10.30 -5.78
C ALA A 73 -6.94 10.43 -7.27
N SER A 74 -7.31 9.46 -8.10
CA SER A 74 -7.05 9.48 -9.54
C SER A 74 -7.84 10.58 -10.26
N ARG A 75 -9.11 10.80 -9.88
CA ARG A 75 -9.95 11.89 -10.44
C ARG A 75 -9.39 13.28 -10.13
N MET A 76 -8.74 13.43 -8.99
CA MET A 76 -8.07 14.67 -8.59
C MET A 76 -6.70 14.86 -9.23
N GLY A 77 -6.22 13.88 -10.02
CA GLY A 77 -4.92 13.92 -10.67
C GLY A 77 -3.76 13.44 -9.80
N PHE A 78 -4.01 12.90 -8.60
CA PHE A 78 -3.00 12.46 -7.65
C PHE A 78 -2.51 11.02 -7.95
N GLY A 79 -2.05 10.79 -9.18
CA GLY A 79 -1.70 9.45 -9.68
C GLY A 79 -0.63 8.73 -8.87
N GLY A 80 0.41 9.45 -8.42
CA GLY A 80 1.45 8.89 -7.56
C GLY A 80 0.92 8.42 -6.21
N VAL A 81 0.06 9.24 -5.57
CA VAL A 81 -0.61 8.90 -4.31
C VAL A 81 -1.54 7.71 -4.48
N ALA A 82 -2.37 7.71 -5.53
CA ALA A 82 -3.30 6.61 -5.84
C ALA A 82 -2.56 5.28 -6.04
N THR A 83 -1.43 5.32 -6.76
CA THR A 83 -0.61 4.13 -7.02
C THR A 83 0.06 3.62 -5.75
N GLY A 84 0.69 4.51 -4.97
CA GLY A 84 1.30 4.16 -3.70
C GLY A 84 0.31 3.56 -2.71
N TYR A 85 -0.85 4.19 -2.59
CA TYR A 85 -1.99 3.70 -1.81
C TYR A 85 -2.44 2.30 -2.25
N GLY A 86 -2.61 2.11 -3.57
CA GLY A 86 -3.06 0.84 -4.14
C GLY A 86 -2.11 -0.32 -3.83
N ILE A 87 -0.80 -0.11 -3.95
CA ILE A 87 0.19 -1.13 -3.57
C ILE A 87 0.09 -1.47 -2.09
N HIS A 88 0.03 -0.46 -1.23
CA HIS A 88 -0.05 -0.64 0.21
C HIS A 88 -1.33 -1.36 0.64
N SER A 89 -2.50 -0.78 0.32
CA SER A 89 -3.79 -1.21 0.85
C SER A 89 -4.45 -2.34 0.07
N ASN A 90 -4.29 -2.38 -1.28
CA ASN A 90 -5.00 -3.37 -2.12
C ASN A 90 -4.14 -4.58 -2.48
N ILE A 91 -2.83 -4.50 -2.28
CA ILE A 91 -1.93 -5.59 -2.63
C ILE A 91 -1.23 -6.12 -1.39
N VAL A 92 -0.39 -5.32 -0.72
CA VAL A 92 0.46 -5.82 0.38
C VAL A 92 -0.37 -6.23 1.60
N ALA A 93 -1.32 -5.41 2.05
CA ALA A 93 -2.16 -5.77 3.19
C ALA A 93 -2.96 -7.07 2.96
N PRO A 94 -3.61 -7.29 1.81
CA PRO A 94 -4.21 -8.58 1.48
C PRO A 94 -3.24 -9.77 1.44
N TYR A 95 -1.98 -9.59 1.00
CA TYR A 95 -0.98 -10.66 1.08
C TYR A 95 -0.75 -11.08 2.52
N ILE A 96 -0.56 -10.13 3.44
CA ILE A 96 -0.38 -10.43 4.87
C ILE A 96 -1.65 -11.09 5.44
N LYS A 97 -2.83 -10.54 5.13
CA LYS A 97 -4.11 -11.10 5.61
C LYS A 97 -4.31 -12.55 5.20
N HIS A 98 -3.98 -12.91 3.95
CA HIS A 98 -4.30 -14.24 3.41
C HIS A 98 -3.17 -15.27 3.59
N PHE A 99 -1.92 -14.83 3.61
CA PHE A 99 -0.77 -15.74 3.59
C PHE A 99 0.15 -15.59 4.81
N GLY A 100 0.00 -14.53 5.61
CA GLY A 100 0.78 -14.31 6.81
C GLY A 100 0.39 -15.30 7.92
N THR A 101 1.35 -15.62 8.81
CA THR A 101 1.05 -16.27 10.10
C THR A 101 0.24 -15.32 10.98
N ASP A 102 -0.38 -15.82 12.04
CA ASP A 102 -1.16 -14.97 12.95
C ASP A 102 -0.26 -13.92 13.62
N GLU A 103 0.98 -14.27 13.99
CA GLU A 103 1.99 -13.34 14.51
C GLU A 103 2.35 -12.23 13.49
N GLN A 104 2.46 -12.58 12.21
CA GLN A 104 2.73 -11.60 11.15
C GLN A 104 1.53 -10.66 10.94
N LYS A 105 0.30 -11.18 10.98
CA LYS A 105 -0.92 -10.37 10.87
C LYS A 105 -1.05 -9.39 12.04
N GLU A 106 -0.90 -9.89 13.27
CA GLU A 106 -0.95 -9.09 14.50
C GLU A 106 0.14 -8.01 14.54
N HIS A 107 1.32 -8.30 13.97
CA HIS A 107 2.44 -7.36 13.96
C HIS A 107 2.28 -6.29 12.87
N TRP A 108 1.90 -6.67 11.65
CA TRP A 108 1.96 -5.78 10.49
C TRP A 108 0.64 -5.06 10.20
N LEU A 109 -0.52 -5.74 10.26
CA LEU A 109 -1.78 -5.14 9.83
C LEU A 109 -2.16 -3.89 10.63
N PRO A 110 -2.05 -3.84 11.97
CA PRO A 110 -2.34 -2.61 12.71
C PRO A 110 -1.44 -1.45 12.32
N LYS A 111 -0.16 -1.70 12.07
CA LYS A 111 0.81 -0.68 11.65
C LYS A 111 0.56 -0.20 10.23
N MET A 112 0.10 -1.08 9.35
CA MET A 112 -0.30 -0.71 8.00
C MET A 112 -1.58 0.13 7.99
N VAL A 113 -2.55 -0.19 8.83
CA VAL A 113 -3.79 0.59 9.00
C VAL A 113 -3.51 1.99 9.54
N SER A 114 -2.61 2.12 10.52
CA SER A 114 -2.23 3.42 11.10
C SER A 114 -1.27 4.25 10.24
N GLY A 115 -0.63 3.64 9.23
CA GLY A 115 0.42 4.27 8.44
C GLY A 115 1.80 4.26 9.11
N GLU A 116 1.95 3.60 10.27
CA GLU A 116 3.24 3.38 10.92
C GLU A 116 4.17 2.52 10.07
N ALA A 117 3.62 1.52 9.37
CA ALA A 117 4.36 0.71 8.41
C ALA A 117 3.82 0.90 6.99
N VAL A 118 4.73 1.09 6.03
CA VAL A 118 4.42 1.19 4.60
C VAL A 118 4.79 -0.08 3.89
N GLY A 119 3.85 -0.62 3.10
CA GLY A 119 4.04 -1.83 2.32
C GLY A 119 4.47 -1.57 0.88
N ALA A 120 5.39 -2.40 0.36
CA ALA A 120 5.81 -2.44 -1.04
C ALA A 120 5.81 -3.87 -1.59
N LEU A 121 5.65 -3.98 -2.92
CA LEU A 121 5.77 -5.25 -3.65
C LEU A 121 6.96 -5.18 -4.61
N ALA A 122 7.99 -5.97 -4.37
CA ALA A 122 9.18 -6.08 -5.19
C ALA A 122 9.07 -7.27 -6.16
N MET A 123 8.54 -7.02 -7.36
CA MET A 123 8.35 -8.04 -8.39
C MET A 123 9.30 -7.82 -9.56
N THR A 124 9.30 -6.64 -10.17
CA THR A 124 10.02 -6.29 -11.39
C THR A 124 11.54 -6.34 -11.20
N GLU A 125 12.24 -6.90 -12.19
CA GLU A 125 13.70 -6.97 -12.26
C GLU A 125 14.22 -6.29 -13.53
N PRO A 126 15.51 -5.93 -13.63
CA PRO A 126 16.10 -5.40 -14.85
C PRO A 126 15.86 -6.26 -16.10
N GLY A 127 15.75 -7.58 -15.94
CA GLY A 127 15.53 -8.57 -17.00
C GLY A 127 14.11 -9.18 -17.03
N ALA A 128 13.21 -8.79 -16.13
CA ALA A 128 11.89 -9.40 -16.00
C ALA A 128 10.83 -8.35 -15.63
N GLY A 129 10.04 -7.93 -16.58
CA GLY A 129 8.88 -7.04 -16.42
C GLY A 129 7.58 -7.80 -16.68
N SER A 130 7.00 -7.65 -17.87
CA SER A 130 5.77 -8.37 -18.26
C SER A 130 5.97 -9.89 -18.27
N ASP A 131 7.16 -10.35 -18.59
CA ASP A 131 7.54 -11.76 -18.43
C ASP A 131 8.04 -12.04 -17.00
N VAL A 132 7.10 -12.25 -16.08
CA VAL A 132 7.41 -12.57 -14.68
C VAL A 132 8.06 -13.96 -14.51
N GLN A 133 7.99 -14.83 -15.51
CA GLN A 133 8.67 -16.13 -15.49
C GLN A 133 10.20 -15.96 -15.63
N GLY A 134 10.63 -14.81 -16.13
CA GLY A 134 12.04 -14.43 -16.24
C GLY A 134 12.68 -13.94 -14.92
N ILE A 135 11.96 -13.96 -13.79
CA ILE A 135 12.51 -13.58 -12.47
C ILE A 135 13.72 -14.47 -12.13
N ARG A 136 14.77 -13.85 -11.64
CA ARG A 136 16.03 -14.51 -11.25
C ARG A 136 16.40 -14.29 -9.79
N THR A 137 15.76 -13.35 -9.10
CA THR A 137 15.93 -13.23 -7.65
C THR A 137 15.60 -14.57 -7.02
N ASN A 138 16.52 -15.08 -6.21
CA ASN A 138 16.34 -16.36 -5.55
C ASN A 138 16.38 -16.23 -4.03
N ALA A 139 15.69 -17.16 -3.35
CA ALA A 139 15.65 -17.27 -1.90
C ALA A 139 16.15 -18.67 -1.51
N VAL A 140 17.33 -18.74 -0.91
CA VAL A 140 17.95 -20.00 -0.48
C VAL A 140 17.86 -20.11 1.04
N LYS A 141 17.32 -21.22 1.53
CA LYS A 141 17.23 -21.48 2.97
C LYS A 141 18.61 -21.81 3.53
N ASP A 142 19.02 -21.13 4.60
CA ASP A 142 20.25 -21.39 5.34
C ASP A 142 19.94 -21.45 6.85
N GLY A 143 19.82 -22.66 7.38
CA GLY A 143 19.36 -22.88 8.75
C GLY A 143 17.93 -22.37 8.96
N ASP A 144 17.77 -21.42 9.88
CA ASP A 144 16.48 -20.77 10.19
C ASP A 144 16.25 -19.47 9.41
N GLU A 145 17.20 -19.08 8.56
CA GLU A 145 17.16 -17.87 7.76
C GLU A 145 16.95 -18.14 6.26
N TRP A 146 16.62 -17.07 5.50
CA TRP A 146 16.57 -17.09 4.06
C TRP A 146 17.54 -16.07 3.48
N ILE A 147 18.41 -16.50 2.58
CA ILE A 147 19.34 -15.62 1.86
C ILE A 147 18.70 -15.25 0.53
N LEU A 148 18.40 -13.93 0.37
CA LEU A 148 17.88 -13.37 -0.87
C LEU A 148 19.04 -12.83 -1.72
N ASN A 149 19.12 -13.28 -3.00
CA ASN A 149 20.06 -12.75 -3.97
C ASN A 149 19.34 -12.34 -5.24
N GLY A 150 19.50 -11.08 -5.63
CA GLY A 150 18.85 -10.53 -6.82
C GLY A 150 18.83 -9.01 -6.83
N SER A 151 18.11 -8.46 -7.81
CA SER A 151 17.93 -7.03 -7.98
C SER A 151 16.50 -6.75 -8.42
N LYS A 152 15.84 -5.81 -7.76
CA LYS A 152 14.48 -5.36 -8.08
C LYS A 152 14.50 -3.88 -8.48
N ILE A 153 13.67 -3.49 -9.44
CA ILE A 153 13.59 -2.11 -9.94
C ILE A 153 12.14 -1.64 -10.03
N PHE A 154 11.93 -0.32 -10.04
CA PHE A 154 10.61 0.31 -10.17
C PHE A 154 9.62 -0.13 -9.09
N ILE A 155 10.09 -0.19 -7.85
CA ILE A 155 9.29 -0.65 -6.72
C ILE A 155 8.54 0.54 -6.10
N THR A 156 7.24 0.62 -6.37
CA THR A 156 6.35 1.60 -5.74
C THR A 156 6.44 1.48 -4.22
N ASN A 157 6.55 2.61 -3.54
CA ASN A 157 6.79 2.74 -2.09
C ASN A 157 8.15 2.21 -1.61
N GLY A 158 9.02 1.68 -2.48
CA GLY A 158 10.26 1.01 -2.08
C GLY A 158 11.20 1.84 -1.22
N TYR A 159 11.17 3.18 -1.36
CA TYR A 159 11.98 4.09 -0.54
C TYR A 159 11.47 4.21 0.91
N HIS A 160 10.14 4.21 1.08
CA HIS A 160 9.48 4.37 2.39
C HIS A 160 9.09 3.04 3.05
N ALA A 161 9.29 1.91 2.35
CA ALA A 161 8.77 0.63 2.81
C ALA A 161 9.44 0.12 4.08
N ASP A 162 8.61 -0.21 5.06
CA ASP A 162 8.97 -0.94 6.28
C ASP A 162 8.77 -2.45 6.07
N LEU A 163 7.87 -2.82 5.15
CA LEU A 163 7.55 -4.19 4.76
C LEU A 163 7.59 -4.34 3.24
N VAL A 164 8.38 -5.29 2.75
CA VAL A 164 8.47 -5.58 1.32
C VAL A 164 8.12 -7.04 1.04
N ILE A 165 7.10 -7.27 0.22
CA ILE A 165 6.82 -8.59 -0.35
C ILE A 165 7.75 -8.77 -1.57
N VAL A 166 8.62 -9.77 -1.52
CA VAL A 166 9.60 -10.03 -2.58
C VAL A 166 9.23 -11.28 -3.36
N ALA A 167 9.04 -11.14 -4.69
CA ALA A 167 8.90 -12.29 -5.58
C ALA A 167 10.29 -12.90 -5.85
N ALA A 168 10.48 -14.17 -5.49
CA ALA A 168 11.73 -14.92 -5.63
C ALA A 168 11.45 -16.38 -6.03
N ILE A 169 12.46 -17.07 -6.58
CA ILE A 169 12.45 -18.50 -6.93
C ILE A 169 13.38 -19.28 -6.01
#